data_b7afbc6c6040e9ae1ce8c223ebe93e0f
#
_entry.id   b7afbc6c6040e9ae1ce8c223ebe93e0f
#
_cell.length_a   1.000
_cell.length_b   1.000
_cell.length_c   1.000
_cell.angle_alpha   90.00
_cell.angle_beta   90.00
_cell.angle_gamma   90.00
#
_symmetry.space_group_name_H-M   'P 1'
#
loop_
_entity.id
_entity.type
_entity.pdbx_description
1 polymer ?
#
loop_
_entity_poly.entity_id
_entity_poly.type
_entity_poly.pdbx_seq_one_letter_code
_entity_poly.pdbx_strand_id
1 'polypeptide(L)'
;AGWIGAIFAPAAEIMRAYPGWAAEDVEKLQAMFRRAFYPQLDRASSWNGNVDLTQIDAMMAIAVFNEDIELFNAGIERWQKRTHSYFYLESDGEVPAISGDGNNVQSFWSKPTAWVDGLTQETCRDNGHHAQFAIGSAIHAAEVAWHQGVDLYTGESERYTATLELMATQLLTGDMQGTCADNTASKSLFDTWEVAYNHYHNRMGIDLPQTRALIETKIRPNAPRAVWNLAYETLTHAGF
;
A
#
# COMPACT_ATOMS: atom_id res chain seq x y z
N ALA A 1 2.30 -10.50 -11.06
CA ALA A 1 0.83 -10.40 -11.15
C ALA A 1 0.34 -9.16 -10.39
N GLY A 2 0.77 -8.96 -9.13
CA GLY A 2 0.33 -7.87 -8.27
C GLY A 2 0.39 -6.49 -8.93
N TRP A 3 1.55 -6.00 -9.28
CA TRP A 3 1.75 -4.68 -9.89
C TRP A 3 0.88 -4.41 -11.14
N ILE A 4 0.71 -5.42 -11.98
CA ILE A 4 -0.10 -5.28 -13.19
C ILE A 4 -1.59 -5.32 -12.84
N GLY A 5 -1.99 -6.22 -11.96
CA GLY A 5 -3.40 -6.37 -11.56
C GLY A 5 -3.92 -5.15 -10.82
N ALA A 6 -3.12 -4.59 -9.90
CA ALA A 6 -3.45 -3.38 -9.14
C ALA A 6 -3.70 -2.13 -10.02
N ILE A 7 -3.11 -2.09 -11.20
CA ILE A 7 -3.32 -0.98 -12.17
C ILE A 7 -4.40 -1.34 -13.19
N PHE A 8 -4.34 -2.56 -13.72
CA PHE A 8 -5.16 -2.94 -14.86
C PHE A 8 -6.64 -3.13 -14.49
N ALA A 9 -6.91 -3.68 -13.30
CA ALA A 9 -8.29 -3.90 -12.87
C ALA A 9 -9.07 -2.60 -12.61
N PRO A 10 -8.54 -1.61 -11.85
CA PRO A 10 -9.20 -0.31 -11.70
C PRO A 10 -9.38 0.42 -13.04
N ALA A 11 -8.40 0.36 -13.93
CA ALA A 11 -8.53 0.95 -15.27
C ALA A 11 -9.65 0.29 -16.07
N ALA A 12 -9.78 -1.03 -15.98
CA ALA A 12 -10.87 -1.77 -16.62
C ALA A 12 -12.23 -1.41 -16.02
N GLU A 13 -12.30 -1.23 -14.69
CA GLU A 13 -13.53 -0.82 -14.02
C GLU A 13 -13.98 0.59 -14.46
N ILE A 14 -13.06 1.54 -14.60
CA ILE A 14 -13.36 2.86 -15.16
C ILE A 14 -13.89 2.73 -16.61
N MET A 15 -13.28 1.84 -17.40
CA MET A 15 -13.69 1.62 -18.79
C MET A 15 -15.09 1.00 -18.94
N ARG A 16 -15.66 0.37 -17.90
CA ARG A 16 -17.05 -0.10 -17.93
C ARG A 16 -18.05 1.03 -18.23
N ALA A 17 -17.73 2.26 -17.86
CA ALA A 17 -18.57 3.42 -18.13
C ALA A 17 -18.57 3.83 -19.63
N TYR A 18 -17.67 3.28 -20.44
CA TYR A 18 -17.60 3.60 -21.86
C TYR A 18 -18.63 2.81 -22.67
N PRO A 19 -19.61 3.46 -23.31
CA PRO A 19 -20.71 2.77 -24.02
C PRO A 19 -20.26 1.92 -25.20
N GLY A 20 -19.06 2.18 -25.73
CA GLY A 20 -18.49 1.42 -26.85
C GLY A 20 -17.78 0.13 -26.45
N TRP A 21 -17.69 -0.19 -25.15
CA TRP A 21 -17.07 -1.44 -24.71
C TRP A 21 -18.10 -2.56 -24.70
N ALA A 22 -17.97 -3.51 -25.63
CA ALA A 22 -18.94 -4.59 -25.75
C ALA A 22 -18.91 -5.51 -24.52
N ALA A 23 -20.07 -5.96 -24.06
CA ALA A 23 -20.19 -6.87 -22.91
C ALA A 23 -19.34 -8.15 -23.09
N GLU A 24 -19.30 -8.69 -24.31
CA GLU A 24 -18.46 -9.85 -24.63
C GLU A 24 -16.96 -9.61 -24.37
N ASP A 25 -16.46 -8.39 -24.61
CA ASP A 25 -15.06 -8.07 -24.34
C ASP A 25 -14.79 -7.87 -22.85
N VAL A 26 -15.76 -7.38 -22.09
CA VAL A 26 -15.72 -7.39 -20.62
C VAL A 26 -15.62 -8.82 -20.10
N GLU A 27 -16.46 -9.73 -20.56
CA GLU A 27 -16.42 -11.16 -20.19
C GLU A 27 -15.09 -11.83 -20.53
N LYS A 28 -14.50 -11.51 -21.70
CA LYS A 28 -13.17 -12.01 -22.09
C LYS A 28 -12.08 -11.52 -21.12
N LEU A 29 -12.15 -10.25 -20.71
CA LEU A 29 -11.19 -9.69 -19.76
C LEU A 29 -11.35 -10.32 -18.36
N GLN A 30 -12.59 -10.49 -17.88
CA GLN A 30 -12.87 -11.22 -16.64
C GLN A 30 -12.33 -12.65 -16.67
N ALA A 31 -12.54 -13.36 -17.78
CA ALA A 31 -12.01 -14.72 -17.97
C ALA A 31 -10.47 -14.73 -18.00
N MET A 32 -9.84 -13.70 -18.59
CA MET A 32 -8.38 -13.55 -18.59
C MET A 32 -7.87 -13.37 -17.16
N PHE A 33 -8.48 -12.53 -16.34
CA PHE A 33 -8.11 -12.37 -14.93
C PHE A 33 -8.23 -13.68 -14.16
N ARG A 34 -9.35 -14.42 -14.30
CA ARG A 34 -9.51 -15.71 -13.64
C ARG A 34 -8.43 -16.71 -14.03
N ARG A 35 -8.07 -16.77 -15.30
CA ARG A 35 -7.11 -17.75 -15.82
C ARG A 35 -5.66 -17.39 -15.50
N ALA A 36 -5.28 -16.11 -15.65
CA ALA A 36 -3.88 -15.68 -15.59
C ALA A 36 -3.47 -15.10 -14.24
N PHE A 37 -4.38 -14.45 -13.51
CA PHE A 37 -4.05 -13.74 -12.27
C PHE A 37 -4.42 -14.52 -11.01
N TYR A 38 -5.62 -15.12 -10.93
CA TYR A 38 -6.04 -15.84 -9.72
C TYR A 38 -5.00 -16.84 -9.22
N PRO A 39 -4.44 -17.73 -10.04
CA PRO A 39 -3.46 -18.71 -9.56
C PRO A 39 -2.17 -18.08 -9.02
N GLN A 40 -1.87 -16.84 -9.39
CA GLN A 40 -0.69 -16.10 -8.93
C GLN A 40 -0.97 -15.27 -7.67
N LEU A 41 -2.22 -14.89 -7.44
CA LEU A 41 -2.65 -14.06 -6.33
C LEU A 41 -3.12 -14.87 -5.12
N ASP A 42 -3.46 -16.14 -5.33
CA ASP A 42 -3.98 -17.05 -4.31
C ASP A 42 -2.98 -17.40 -3.19
N ARG A 43 -1.72 -17.02 -3.33
CA ARG A 43 -0.67 -17.32 -2.36
C ARG A 43 -0.09 -16.04 -1.78
N ALA A 44 0.05 -16.02 -0.44
CA ALA A 44 0.82 -14.99 0.22
C ALA A 44 2.27 -15.04 -0.25
N SER A 45 2.88 -13.88 -0.48
CA SER A 45 4.31 -13.79 -0.72
C SER A 45 5.04 -13.91 0.61
N SER A 46 6.04 -14.78 0.68
CA SER A 46 6.98 -14.86 1.80
C SER A 46 8.18 -13.92 1.63
N TRP A 47 8.25 -13.18 0.53
CA TRP A 47 9.42 -12.38 0.20
C TRP A 47 9.53 -11.11 1.02
N ASN A 48 8.51 -10.26 0.94
CA ASN A 48 8.48 -8.97 1.62
C ASN A 48 7.09 -8.34 1.54
N GLY A 49 6.89 -7.30 2.34
CA GLY A 49 5.61 -6.62 2.49
C GLY A 49 5.08 -6.02 1.20
N ASN A 50 5.92 -5.32 0.42
CA ASN A 50 5.45 -4.67 -0.80
C ASN A 50 4.90 -5.65 -1.83
N VAL A 51 5.53 -6.82 -1.98
CA VAL A 51 5.08 -7.84 -2.95
C VAL A 51 3.76 -8.44 -2.51
N ASP A 52 3.62 -8.79 -1.23
CA ASP A 52 2.39 -9.38 -0.70
C ASP A 52 1.22 -8.38 -0.73
N LEU A 53 1.46 -7.15 -0.29
CA LEU A 53 0.44 -6.09 -0.28
C LEU A 53 -0.02 -5.70 -1.69
N THR A 54 0.89 -5.66 -2.67
CA THR A 54 0.53 -5.45 -4.08
C THR A 54 -0.30 -6.58 -4.65
N GLN A 55 -0.07 -7.83 -4.20
CA GLN A 55 -0.93 -8.95 -4.57
C GLN A 55 -2.31 -8.84 -3.94
N ILE A 56 -2.41 -8.38 -2.69
CA ILE A 56 -3.70 -8.13 -2.01
C ILE A 56 -4.48 -7.02 -2.74
N ASP A 57 -3.83 -5.92 -3.06
CA ASP A 57 -4.42 -4.81 -3.83
C ASP A 57 -4.96 -5.31 -5.18
N ALA A 58 -4.13 -6.01 -5.96
CA ALA A 58 -4.56 -6.61 -7.22
C ALA A 58 -5.71 -7.60 -7.05
N MET A 59 -5.67 -8.43 -6.00
CA MET A 59 -6.70 -9.42 -5.70
C MET A 59 -8.06 -8.75 -5.48
N MET A 60 -8.09 -7.70 -4.64
CA MET A 60 -9.31 -6.97 -4.33
C MET A 60 -9.83 -6.18 -5.54
N ALA A 61 -8.95 -5.49 -6.27
CA ALA A 61 -9.33 -4.74 -7.46
C ALA A 61 -9.88 -5.64 -8.58
N ILE A 62 -9.25 -6.79 -8.81
CA ILE A 62 -9.73 -7.79 -9.78
C ILE A 62 -11.06 -8.41 -9.32
N ALA A 63 -11.21 -8.66 -8.03
CA ALA A 63 -12.44 -9.20 -7.48
C ALA A 63 -13.63 -8.26 -7.71
N VAL A 64 -13.44 -6.95 -7.53
CA VAL A 64 -14.45 -5.93 -7.85
C VAL A 64 -14.82 -5.99 -9.34
N PHE A 65 -13.83 -5.95 -10.24
CA PHE A 65 -14.07 -6.03 -11.68
C PHE A 65 -14.76 -7.32 -12.10
N ASN A 66 -14.41 -8.43 -11.47
CA ASN A 66 -14.99 -9.75 -11.77
C ASN A 66 -16.32 -10.03 -11.04
N GLU A 67 -16.77 -9.11 -10.15
CA GLU A 67 -17.95 -9.30 -9.31
C GLU A 67 -17.84 -10.57 -8.44
N ASP A 68 -16.62 -10.84 -7.94
CA ASP A 68 -16.27 -12.05 -7.19
C ASP A 68 -16.14 -11.72 -5.70
N ILE A 69 -17.25 -11.88 -4.97
CA ILE A 69 -17.33 -11.56 -3.54
C ILE A 69 -16.44 -12.48 -2.69
N GLU A 70 -16.23 -13.72 -3.10
CA GLU A 70 -15.40 -14.66 -2.35
C GLU A 70 -13.93 -14.25 -2.42
N LEU A 71 -13.45 -13.90 -3.60
CA LEU A 71 -12.10 -13.40 -3.79
C LEU A 71 -11.88 -12.06 -3.07
N PHE A 72 -12.89 -11.18 -3.10
CA PHE A 72 -12.84 -9.89 -2.40
C PHE A 72 -12.70 -10.08 -0.89
N ASN A 73 -13.54 -10.92 -0.29
CA ASN A 73 -13.49 -11.21 1.14
C ASN A 73 -12.16 -11.88 1.54
N ALA A 74 -11.64 -12.79 0.73
CA ALA A 74 -10.33 -13.39 0.96
C ALA A 74 -9.20 -12.33 0.91
N GLY A 75 -9.32 -11.33 0.05
CA GLY A 75 -8.42 -10.16 0.01
C GLY A 75 -8.46 -9.35 1.31
N ILE A 76 -9.66 -9.06 1.83
CA ILE A 76 -9.86 -8.35 3.11
C ILE A 76 -9.22 -9.13 4.26
N GLU A 77 -9.53 -10.43 4.38
CA GLU A 77 -8.98 -11.28 5.44
C GLU A 77 -7.44 -11.32 5.39
N ARG A 78 -6.88 -11.43 4.18
CA ARG A 78 -5.44 -11.43 3.99
C ARG A 78 -4.83 -10.08 4.34
N TRP A 79 -5.43 -8.96 3.95
CA TRP A 79 -4.99 -7.61 4.30
C TRP A 79 -4.94 -7.44 5.82
N GLN A 80 -6.02 -7.76 6.54
CA GLN A 80 -6.09 -7.68 8.00
C GLN A 80 -5.03 -8.54 8.69
N LYS A 81 -4.89 -9.79 8.24
CA LYS A 81 -3.91 -10.73 8.80
C LYS A 81 -2.46 -10.28 8.59
N ARG A 82 -2.17 -9.63 7.44
CA ARG A 82 -0.79 -9.32 7.04
C ARG A 82 -0.32 -7.95 7.46
N THR A 83 -1.23 -7.02 7.74
CA THR A 83 -0.91 -5.64 8.15
C THR A 83 0.10 -5.61 9.30
N HIS A 84 -0.14 -6.33 10.39
CA HIS A 84 0.73 -6.38 11.55
C HIS A 84 2.09 -7.08 11.30
N SER A 85 2.23 -7.77 10.19
CA SER A 85 3.51 -8.37 9.79
C SER A 85 4.41 -7.41 9.01
N TYR A 86 3.86 -6.26 8.60
CA TYR A 86 4.57 -5.31 7.72
C TYR A 86 4.66 -3.90 8.25
N PHE A 87 3.83 -3.54 9.22
CA PHE A 87 3.79 -2.23 9.85
C PHE A 87 3.78 -2.42 11.37
N TYR A 88 4.74 -1.84 12.05
CA TYR A 88 4.95 -2.06 13.48
C TYR A 88 4.42 -0.89 14.32
N LEU A 89 3.85 -1.25 15.47
CA LEU A 89 3.61 -0.36 16.61
C LEU A 89 4.23 -0.98 17.86
N GLU A 90 4.73 -0.16 18.76
CA GLU A 90 5.26 -0.62 20.06
C GLU A 90 4.20 -1.37 20.88
N SER A 91 2.92 -1.06 20.68
CA SER A 91 1.80 -1.79 21.27
C SER A 91 1.67 -3.26 20.81
N ASP A 92 2.31 -3.66 19.71
CA ASP A 92 2.36 -5.06 19.24
C ASP A 92 3.28 -5.93 20.10
N GLY A 93 4.17 -5.33 20.90
CA GLY A 93 5.17 -5.98 21.74
C GLY A 93 6.60 -5.57 21.40
N GLU A 94 7.59 -6.25 21.98
CA GLU A 94 9.02 -5.92 21.78
C GLU A 94 9.50 -6.01 20.32
N VAL A 95 8.83 -6.81 19.52
CA VAL A 95 9.12 -7.03 18.10
C VAL A 95 7.82 -7.24 17.34
N PRO A 96 7.78 -6.92 16.04
CA PRO A 96 6.57 -7.11 15.22
C PRO A 96 6.23 -8.59 15.05
N ALA A 97 4.96 -8.85 14.77
CA ALA A 97 4.50 -10.16 14.35
C ALA A 97 5.25 -10.58 13.07
N ILE A 98 5.64 -11.86 13.00
CA ILE A 98 6.20 -12.42 11.77
C ILE A 98 5.09 -12.85 10.83
N SER A 99 5.41 -12.94 9.55
CA SER A 99 4.44 -13.31 8.51
C SER A 99 3.87 -14.73 8.58
N GLY A 100 4.37 -15.55 9.50
CA GLY A 100 4.01 -16.97 9.61
C GLY A 100 4.84 -17.89 8.71
N ASP A 101 5.84 -17.35 8.03
CA ASP A 101 6.67 -18.10 7.08
C ASP A 101 7.94 -18.69 7.72
N GLY A 102 8.02 -18.66 9.06
CA GLY A 102 9.18 -19.17 9.80
C GLY A 102 10.43 -18.29 9.70
N ASN A 103 10.31 -17.09 9.16
CA ASN A 103 11.43 -16.15 9.05
C ASN A 103 11.85 -15.62 10.42
N ASN A 104 13.15 -15.44 10.60
CA ASN A 104 13.66 -14.68 11.74
C ASN A 104 13.25 -13.21 11.60
N VAL A 105 12.63 -12.64 12.62
CA VAL A 105 12.08 -11.27 12.59
C VAL A 105 13.13 -10.22 12.22
N GLN A 106 14.33 -10.31 12.77
CA GLN A 106 15.42 -9.38 12.48
C GLN A 106 15.85 -9.43 11.00
N SER A 107 15.96 -10.64 10.44
CA SER A 107 16.31 -10.82 9.03
C SER A 107 15.17 -10.40 8.11
N PHE A 108 13.95 -10.74 8.46
CA PHE A 108 12.76 -10.41 7.69
C PHE A 108 12.53 -8.88 7.62
N TRP A 109 12.82 -8.16 8.73
CA TRP A 109 12.71 -6.71 8.81
C TRP A 109 13.98 -5.96 8.38
N SER A 110 14.94 -6.64 7.77
CA SER A 110 16.18 -6.03 7.27
C SER A 110 17.06 -5.43 8.37
N LYS A 111 17.02 -6.02 9.56
CA LYS A 111 17.87 -5.68 10.72
C LYS A 111 17.77 -4.23 11.16
N PRO A 112 16.61 -3.74 11.57
CA PRO A 112 16.50 -2.40 12.12
C PRO A 112 17.35 -2.26 13.39
N THR A 113 17.85 -1.07 13.63
CA THR A 113 18.63 -0.72 14.82
C THR A 113 17.74 -0.30 15.98
N ALA A 114 16.52 0.14 15.68
CA ALA A 114 15.49 0.48 16.68
C ALA A 114 14.11 0.05 16.15
N TRP A 115 13.27 -0.38 17.08
CA TRP A 115 11.86 -0.63 16.85
C TRP A 115 11.08 0.58 17.35
N VAL A 116 10.38 1.25 16.46
CA VAL A 116 9.59 2.45 16.76
C VAL A 116 8.26 2.41 16.02
N ASP A 117 7.26 3.11 16.53
CA ASP A 117 5.97 3.24 15.87
C ASP A 117 6.11 3.71 14.43
N GLY A 118 5.40 3.04 13.54
CA GLY A 118 5.40 3.36 12.12
C GLY A 118 6.54 2.72 11.31
N LEU A 119 7.44 1.95 11.93
CA LEU A 119 8.46 1.23 11.19
C LEU A 119 7.80 0.21 10.25
N THR A 120 8.25 0.14 9.00
CA THR A 120 7.80 -0.89 8.05
C THR A 120 8.83 -2.01 7.90
N GLN A 121 8.36 -3.18 7.51
CA GLN A 121 9.20 -4.36 7.28
C GLN A 121 10.35 -4.07 6.30
N GLU A 122 10.18 -3.13 5.39
CA GLU A 122 11.16 -2.80 4.37
C GLU A 122 11.88 -1.47 4.59
N THR A 123 11.67 -0.81 5.74
CA THR A 123 12.29 0.48 6.03
C THR A 123 13.82 0.41 5.87
N CYS A 124 14.47 -0.59 6.47
CA CYS A 124 15.93 -0.73 6.45
C CYS A 124 16.45 -1.60 5.29
N ARG A 125 15.59 -2.09 4.42
CA ARG A 125 16.02 -2.85 3.24
C ARG A 125 16.79 -1.97 2.25
N ASP A 126 16.28 -0.78 2.02
CA ASP A 126 16.81 0.22 1.11
C ASP A 126 16.38 1.63 1.50
N ASN A 127 16.38 1.85 2.81
CA ASN A 127 16.21 3.15 3.44
C ASN A 127 14.93 3.89 3.00
N GLY A 128 13.81 3.16 2.99
CA GLY A 128 12.48 3.70 2.71
C GLY A 128 12.07 3.64 1.23
N HIS A 129 12.88 3.10 0.32
CA HIS A 129 12.49 2.99 -1.09
C HIS A 129 11.28 2.06 -1.27
N HIS A 130 11.41 0.76 -0.93
CA HIS A 130 10.30 -0.21 -1.07
C HIS A 130 9.20 -0.03 -0.01
N ALA A 131 9.52 0.58 1.12
CA ALA A 131 8.53 0.91 2.14
C ALA A 131 7.39 1.79 1.59
N GLN A 132 7.69 2.72 0.68
CA GLN A 132 6.67 3.54 0.01
C GLN A 132 5.71 2.69 -0.85
N PHE A 133 6.21 1.65 -1.50
CA PHE A 133 5.35 0.72 -2.25
C PHE A 133 4.47 -0.12 -1.33
N ALA A 134 5.01 -0.53 -0.18
CA ALA A 134 4.26 -1.32 0.78
C ALA A 134 3.05 -0.53 1.32
N ILE A 135 3.29 0.70 1.79
CA ILE A 135 2.19 1.52 2.30
C ILE A 135 1.21 1.93 1.18
N GLY A 136 1.71 2.29 -0.01
CA GLY A 136 0.85 2.62 -1.14
C GLY A 136 -0.10 1.48 -1.49
N SER A 137 0.42 0.25 -1.62
CA SER A 137 -0.41 -0.92 -1.93
C SER A 137 -1.42 -1.27 -0.83
N ALA A 138 -1.02 -1.13 0.45
CA ALA A 138 -1.93 -1.36 1.57
C ALA A 138 -3.09 -0.35 1.57
N ILE A 139 -2.79 0.92 1.31
CA ILE A 139 -3.77 2.00 1.25
C ILE A 139 -4.67 1.87 0.01
N HIS A 140 -4.13 1.52 -1.16
CA HIS A 140 -4.95 1.28 -2.36
C HIS A 140 -5.93 0.13 -2.15
N ALA A 141 -5.50 -0.96 -1.52
CA ALA A 141 -6.41 -2.05 -1.15
C ALA A 141 -7.51 -1.59 -0.19
N ALA A 142 -7.17 -0.74 0.79
CA ALA A 142 -8.15 -0.16 1.70
C ALA A 142 -9.12 0.80 0.98
N GLU A 143 -8.66 1.57 -0.01
CA GLU A 143 -9.53 2.45 -0.81
C GLU A 143 -10.46 1.65 -1.72
N VAL A 144 -9.99 0.54 -2.30
CA VAL A 144 -10.86 -0.41 -3.03
C VAL A 144 -11.96 -0.93 -2.10
N ALA A 145 -11.61 -1.33 -0.87
CA ALA A 145 -12.60 -1.78 0.13
C ALA A 145 -13.59 -0.68 0.51
N TRP A 146 -13.10 0.54 0.73
CA TRP A 146 -13.91 1.70 1.07
C TRP A 146 -14.98 1.98 0.01
N HIS A 147 -14.63 1.92 -1.27
CA HIS A 147 -15.58 2.09 -2.38
C HIS A 147 -16.60 0.96 -2.48
N GLN A 148 -16.35 -0.18 -1.84
CA GLN A 148 -17.31 -1.27 -1.70
C GLN A 148 -18.07 -1.24 -0.35
N GLY A 149 -17.91 -0.19 0.45
CA GLY A 149 -18.60 -0.01 1.73
C GLY A 149 -17.95 -0.76 2.90
N VAL A 150 -16.71 -1.19 2.77
CA VAL A 150 -15.93 -1.85 3.83
C VAL A 150 -14.84 -0.93 4.34
N ASP A 151 -14.90 -0.57 5.61
CA ASP A 151 -13.90 0.27 6.26
C ASP A 151 -12.72 -0.56 6.79
N LEU A 152 -11.59 -0.46 6.12
CA LEU A 152 -10.31 -1.00 6.57
C LEU A 152 -9.40 0.07 7.18
N TYR A 153 -9.79 1.34 7.11
CA TYR A 153 -8.97 2.46 7.58
C TYR A 153 -9.06 2.68 9.09
N THR A 154 -10.27 2.70 9.63
CA THR A 154 -10.50 3.10 11.02
C THR A 154 -9.79 2.19 12.00
N GLY A 155 -9.85 0.87 11.81
CA GLY A 155 -9.27 -0.10 12.71
C GLY A 155 -7.74 -0.08 12.79
N GLU A 156 -7.07 0.37 11.75
CA GLU A 156 -5.61 0.45 11.65
C GLU A 156 -5.09 1.89 11.53
N SER A 157 -5.93 2.87 11.90
CA SER A 157 -5.60 4.29 11.73
C SER A 157 -4.32 4.70 12.46
N GLU A 158 -4.12 4.28 13.70
CA GLU A 158 -2.91 4.56 14.47
C GLU A 158 -1.66 4.02 13.75
N ARG A 159 -1.72 2.80 13.28
CA ARG A 159 -0.61 2.11 12.61
C ARG A 159 -0.21 2.80 11.31
N TYR A 160 -1.17 3.07 10.45
CA TYR A 160 -0.88 3.69 9.16
C TYR A 160 -0.51 5.17 9.27
N THR A 161 -1.11 5.90 10.21
CA THR A 161 -0.72 7.31 10.43
C THR A 161 0.67 7.43 11.04
N ALA A 162 1.05 6.57 11.98
CA ALA A 162 2.42 6.50 12.49
C ALA A 162 3.41 6.16 11.36
N THR A 163 3.06 5.22 10.49
CA THR A 163 3.90 4.84 9.34
C THR A 163 4.09 6.01 8.37
N LEU A 164 3.02 6.72 8.04
CA LEU A 164 3.08 7.89 7.15
C LEU A 164 3.96 8.98 7.74
N GLU A 165 3.79 9.33 9.01
CA GLU A 165 4.54 10.40 9.67
C GLU A 165 6.02 10.06 9.85
N LEU A 166 6.36 8.83 10.27
CA LEU A 166 7.76 8.41 10.38
C LEU A 166 8.45 8.43 9.01
N MET A 167 7.85 7.81 8.02
CA MET A 167 8.43 7.72 6.67
C MET A 167 8.54 9.10 6.02
N ALA A 168 7.54 9.97 6.18
CA ALA A 168 7.59 11.33 5.68
C ALA A 168 8.72 12.13 6.36
N THR A 169 8.90 11.98 7.67
CA THR A 169 10.02 12.60 8.40
C THR A 169 11.37 12.16 7.82
N GLN A 170 11.55 10.87 7.62
CA GLN A 170 12.78 10.29 7.07
C GLN A 170 13.08 10.84 5.66
N LEU A 171 12.09 10.90 4.79
CA LEU A 171 12.25 11.39 3.41
C LEU A 171 12.45 12.92 3.33
N LEU A 172 11.82 13.68 4.22
CA LEU A 172 11.99 15.14 4.29
C LEU A 172 13.38 15.52 4.78
N THR A 173 13.86 14.88 5.84
CA THR A 173 15.17 15.18 6.46
C THR A 173 16.34 14.53 5.72
N GLY A 174 16.09 13.45 4.96
CA GLY A 174 17.12 12.64 4.34
C GLY A 174 17.85 11.72 5.33
N ASP A 175 17.26 11.49 6.50
CA ASP A 175 17.84 10.80 7.64
C ASP A 175 16.87 9.72 8.15
N MET A 176 17.37 8.51 8.41
CA MET A 176 16.54 7.37 8.85
C MET A 176 16.12 7.43 10.33
N GLN A 177 16.39 8.53 11.01
CA GLN A 177 16.03 8.77 12.42
C GLN A 177 16.57 7.69 13.37
N GLY A 178 17.75 7.14 13.05
CA GLY A 178 18.37 6.09 13.86
C GLY A 178 17.71 4.72 13.77
N THR A 179 16.76 4.53 12.89
CA THR A 179 16.05 3.23 12.75
C THR A 179 16.84 2.19 11.96
N CYS A 180 17.80 2.61 11.15
CA CYS A 180 18.62 1.73 10.30
C CYS A 180 20.11 2.01 10.47
N ALA A 181 20.94 0.98 10.24
CA ALA A 181 22.40 1.13 10.34
C ALA A 181 22.97 2.13 9.33
N ASP A 182 22.45 2.16 8.09
CA ASP A 182 22.69 3.28 7.17
C ASP A 182 21.61 4.33 7.43
N ASN A 183 22.04 5.47 7.93
CA ASN A 183 21.13 6.54 8.34
C ASN A 183 20.73 7.49 7.20
N THR A 184 21.05 7.16 5.95
CA THR A 184 20.72 8.01 4.79
C THR A 184 19.42 7.55 4.14
N ALA A 185 18.37 8.37 4.18
CA ALA A 185 17.09 8.05 3.56
C ALA A 185 17.16 8.01 2.03
N SER A 186 16.29 7.22 1.42
CA SER A 186 16.14 7.14 -0.04
C SER A 186 15.85 8.51 -0.66
N LYS A 187 16.49 8.78 -1.79
CA LYS A 187 16.21 9.97 -2.61
C LYS A 187 15.07 9.77 -3.60
N SER A 188 14.62 8.55 -3.77
CA SER A 188 13.49 8.23 -4.65
C SER A 188 12.19 8.53 -3.93
N LEU A 189 11.34 9.31 -4.57
CA LEU A 189 10.00 9.63 -4.09
C LEU A 189 8.97 9.06 -5.08
N PHE A 190 7.87 8.58 -4.54
CA PHE A 190 6.77 7.99 -5.32
C PHE A 190 5.46 8.68 -4.96
N ASP A 191 4.54 8.75 -5.90
CA ASP A 191 3.21 9.31 -5.70
C ASP A 191 2.27 8.24 -5.11
N THR A 192 2.40 8.02 -3.80
CA THR A 192 1.65 7.02 -3.04
C THR A 192 1.12 7.58 -1.71
N TRP A 193 0.96 8.88 -1.60
CA TRP A 193 0.72 9.60 -0.36
C TRP A 193 -0.66 10.25 -0.28
N GLU A 194 -1.22 10.64 -1.43
CA GLU A 194 -2.42 11.47 -1.47
C GLU A 194 -3.68 10.70 -1.08
N VAL A 195 -3.80 9.43 -1.45
CA VAL A 195 -4.95 8.59 -1.06
C VAL A 195 -5.01 8.46 0.46
N ALA A 196 -3.88 8.12 1.09
CA ALA A 196 -3.78 8.00 2.54
C ALA A 196 -4.05 9.33 3.24
N TYR A 197 -3.42 10.42 2.78
CA TYR A 197 -3.59 11.74 3.34
C TYR A 197 -5.04 12.22 3.20
N ASN A 198 -5.67 12.02 2.04
CA ASN A 198 -7.07 12.36 1.83
C ASN A 198 -7.98 11.62 2.83
N HIS A 199 -7.76 10.32 3.03
CA HIS A 199 -8.59 9.56 3.94
C HIS A 199 -8.37 9.98 5.39
N TYR A 200 -7.13 9.88 5.89
CA TYR A 200 -6.86 10.11 7.30
C TYR A 200 -6.97 11.58 7.71
N HIS A 201 -6.48 12.51 6.88
CA HIS A 201 -6.54 13.93 7.22
C HIS A 201 -7.88 14.58 6.82
N ASN A 202 -8.26 14.50 5.54
CA ASN A 202 -9.43 15.25 5.07
C ASN A 202 -10.75 14.63 5.53
N ARG A 203 -10.88 13.29 5.54
CA ARG A 203 -12.11 12.60 5.93
C ARG A 203 -12.18 12.35 7.44
N MET A 204 -11.11 11.90 8.08
CA MET A 204 -11.08 11.54 9.51
C MET A 204 -10.61 12.68 10.42
N GLY A 205 -10.01 13.76 9.89
CA GLY A 205 -9.54 14.89 10.68
C GLY A 205 -8.27 14.65 11.49
N ILE A 206 -7.49 13.61 11.15
CA ILE A 206 -6.23 13.30 11.83
C ILE A 206 -5.15 14.26 11.34
N ASP A 207 -4.39 14.87 12.25
CA ASP A 207 -3.29 15.76 11.88
C ASP A 207 -2.07 14.94 11.45
N LEU A 208 -1.57 15.20 10.23
CA LEU A 208 -0.45 14.53 9.59
C LEU A 208 0.55 15.57 9.05
N PRO A 209 1.24 16.30 9.93
CA PRO A 209 2.05 17.45 9.54
C PRO A 209 3.25 17.10 8.66
N GLN A 210 3.92 15.97 8.91
CA GLN A 210 5.07 15.55 8.11
C GLN A 210 4.64 15.03 6.73
N THR A 211 3.59 14.23 6.69
CA THR A 211 2.99 13.75 5.45
C THR A 211 2.53 14.91 4.58
N ARG A 212 1.83 15.90 5.16
CA ARG A 212 1.44 17.13 4.46
C ARG A 212 2.63 17.87 3.91
N ALA A 213 3.67 18.10 4.74
CA ALA A 213 4.88 18.79 4.31
C ALA A 213 5.59 18.07 3.16
N LEU A 214 5.68 16.74 3.22
CA LEU A 214 6.25 15.92 2.13
C LEU A 214 5.44 16.09 0.83
N ILE A 215 4.14 15.96 0.90
CA ILE A 215 3.24 16.11 -0.27
C ILE A 215 3.40 17.49 -0.90
N GLU A 216 3.28 18.56 -0.09
CA GLU A 216 3.30 19.94 -0.58
C GLU A 216 4.67 20.39 -1.10
N THR A 217 5.76 19.92 -0.48
CA THR A 217 7.10 20.42 -0.80
C THR A 217 7.92 19.53 -1.73
N LYS A 218 7.60 18.22 -1.80
CA LYS A 218 8.38 17.24 -2.55
C LYS A 218 7.59 16.48 -3.60
N ILE A 219 6.35 16.10 -3.33
CA ILE A 219 5.56 15.28 -4.25
C ILE A 219 4.91 16.16 -5.32
N ARG A 220 3.97 17.02 -4.95
CA ARG A 220 3.21 17.87 -5.90
C ARG A 220 4.09 18.73 -6.80
N PRO A 221 5.14 19.43 -6.30
CA PRO A 221 5.97 20.28 -7.16
C PRO A 221 6.86 19.52 -8.14
N ASN A 222 7.22 18.28 -7.84
CA ASN A 222 8.24 17.54 -8.59
C ASN A 222 7.67 16.47 -9.51
N ALA A 223 6.34 16.25 -9.52
CA ALA A 223 5.67 15.22 -10.32
C ALA A 223 6.48 13.92 -10.33
N PRO A 224 6.57 13.20 -9.21
CA PRO A 224 7.43 12.02 -9.10
C PRO A 224 7.18 11.04 -10.24
N ARG A 225 8.22 10.41 -10.73
CA ARG A 225 8.07 9.44 -11.83
C ARG A 225 7.30 8.22 -11.33
N ALA A 226 6.21 7.91 -12.01
CA ALA A 226 5.54 6.63 -11.87
C ALA A 226 6.43 5.52 -12.43
N VAL A 227 7.12 4.80 -11.58
CA VAL A 227 7.93 3.64 -12.01
C VAL A 227 7.16 2.35 -11.80
N TRP A 228 6.50 2.21 -10.67
CA TRP A 228 5.78 1.00 -10.25
C TRP A 228 4.38 1.28 -9.73
N ASN A 229 4.15 2.44 -9.15
CA ASN A 229 2.89 2.89 -8.61
C ASN A 229 2.38 4.08 -9.40
N LEU A 230 1.22 4.30 -9.29
CA LEU A 230 0.18 5.10 -9.84
C LEU A 230 0.45 6.59 -9.61
N ALA A 231 1.01 7.30 -10.56
CA ALA A 231 1.24 8.74 -10.49
C ALA A 231 -0.04 9.57 -10.71
N TYR A 232 -1.22 9.04 -10.40
CA TYR A 232 -2.49 9.76 -10.55
C TYR A 232 -3.07 10.26 -9.22
N GLU A 233 -2.49 9.89 -8.09
CA GLU A 233 -3.09 10.14 -6.79
C GLU A 233 -3.35 11.63 -6.54
N THR A 234 -2.42 12.51 -6.90
CA THR A 234 -2.64 13.96 -6.79
C THR A 234 -3.84 14.41 -7.63
N LEU A 235 -4.04 13.85 -8.82
CA LEU A 235 -5.18 14.19 -9.67
C LEU A 235 -6.52 13.78 -9.06
N THR A 236 -6.56 12.65 -8.38
CA THR A 236 -7.80 12.06 -7.87
C THR A 236 -8.09 12.37 -6.41
N HIS A 237 -7.06 12.66 -5.58
CA HIS A 237 -7.19 12.72 -4.12
C HIS A 237 -6.59 13.97 -3.48
N ALA A 238 -6.06 14.93 -4.23
CA ALA A 238 -5.42 16.12 -3.64
C ALA A 238 -6.35 17.01 -2.80
N GLY A 239 -7.65 16.80 -2.83
CA GLY A 239 -8.65 17.56 -2.06
C GLY A 239 -8.65 19.03 -2.44
N PHE A 240 -9.36 19.38 -3.51
CA PHE A 240 -9.65 20.77 -3.89
C PHE A 240 -11.01 21.18 -3.38
#